data_c2057a1f4d5db8f4ac445f8df7c3031b
#
_entry.id   c2057a1f4d5db8f4ac445f8df7c3031b
#
_cell.length_a   1.000
_cell.length_b   1.000
_cell.length_c   1.000
_cell.angle_alpha   90.00
_cell.angle_beta   90.00
_cell.angle_gamma   90.00
#
_symmetry.space_group_name_H-M   'P 1'
#
loop_
_entity.id
_entity.type
_entity.pdbx_description
1 polymer ?
#
loop_
_entity_poly.entity_id
_entity_poly.type
_entity_poly.pdbx_seq_one_letter_code
_entity_poly.pdbx_strand_id
1 'polypeptide(L)'
;MKRSIFLLAFLVLAAGIAGAQSASRVTEILEEKQVTIGELAYMAGSELNLIKEGASYDASLQAAVDTGILKAGHNASDPATYAELAFICSKTWKVEKSLFFKLTNSPRYAFKQLQSLGVISSNADPSQIISGRTALNAISACIEKFGAEGGEE
;
A
#
# COMPACT_ATOMS: atom_id res chain seq x y z
N MET A 1 11.67 13.32 41.90
CA MET A 1 12.39 13.74 40.66
C MET A 1 13.07 12.60 39.91
N LYS A 2 13.81 11.67 40.53
CA LYS A 2 14.47 10.55 39.83
C LYS A 2 13.50 9.57 39.14
N ARG A 3 12.31 9.31 39.72
CA ARG A 3 11.28 8.42 39.10
C ARG A 3 10.65 8.99 37.85
N SER A 4 10.47 10.31 37.74
CA SER A 4 9.89 10.98 36.59
C SER A 4 10.85 11.00 35.38
N ILE A 5 12.15 11.10 35.65
CA ILE A 5 13.18 11.07 34.61
C ILE A 5 13.31 9.67 33.99
N PHE A 6 13.15 8.59 34.81
CA PHE A 6 13.15 7.21 34.30
C PHE A 6 11.93 6.91 33.41
N LEU A 7 10.74 7.45 33.76
CA LEU A 7 9.52 7.31 32.95
C LEU A 7 9.63 8.04 31.61
N LEU A 8 10.23 9.24 31.63
CA LEU A 8 10.44 10.02 30.40
C LEU A 8 11.46 9.35 29.47
N ALA A 9 12.54 8.80 30.03
CA ALA A 9 13.57 8.07 29.25
C ALA A 9 12.99 6.79 28.64
N PHE A 10 12.11 6.08 29.34
CA PHE A 10 11.45 4.87 28.83
C PHE A 10 10.47 5.18 27.71
N LEU A 11 9.75 6.33 27.78
CA LEU A 11 8.82 6.78 26.74
C LEU A 11 9.55 7.15 25.44
N VAL A 12 10.73 7.78 25.52
CA VAL A 12 11.55 8.15 24.36
C VAL A 12 12.15 6.92 23.68
N LEU A 13 12.55 5.89 24.47
CA LEU A 13 13.05 4.63 23.92
C LEU A 13 11.97 3.85 23.17
N ALA A 14 10.72 3.85 23.66
CA ALA A 14 9.61 3.15 23.03
C ALA A 14 9.22 3.76 21.66
N ALA A 15 9.30 5.09 21.50
CA ALA A 15 9.02 5.75 20.24
C ALA A 15 10.07 5.48 19.14
N GLY A 16 11.32 5.21 19.52
CA GLY A 16 12.39 4.89 18.57
C GLY A 16 12.33 3.47 17.99
N ILE A 17 11.71 2.53 18.70
CA ILE A 17 11.61 1.12 18.25
C ILE A 17 10.54 0.95 17.16
N ALA A 18 9.46 1.69 17.24
CA ALA A 18 8.35 1.62 16.29
C ALA A 18 8.78 2.02 14.86
N GLY A 19 9.43 3.17 14.69
CA GLY A 19 9.91 3.61 13.37
C GLY A 19 10.96 2.70 12.74
N ALA A 20 11.73 1.95 13.54
CA ALA A 20 12.70 1.00 13.03
C ALA A 20 12.05 -0.28 12.45
N GLN A 21 10.92 -0.72 12.99
CA GLN A 21 10.21 -1.91 12.51
C GLN A 21 9.52 -1.68 11.17
N SER A 22 8.95 -0.49 10.95
CA SER A 22 8.30 -0.16 9.67
C SER A 22 9.32 0.01 8.54
N ALA A 23 10.45 0.64 8.81
CA ALA A 23 11.55 0.75 7.86
C ALA A 23 12.13 -0.62 7.48
N SER A 24 12.28 -1.55 8.44
CA SER A 24 12.74 -2.92 8.19
C SER A 24 11.78 -3.67 7.25
N ARG A 25 10.46 -3.60 7.49
CA ARG A 25 9.47 -4.26 6.63
C ARG A 25 9.46 -3.72 5.20
N VAL A 26 9.58 -2.41 5.03
CA VAL A 26 9.67 -1.82 3.68
C VAL A 26 10.92 -2.30 2.97
N THR A 27 12.04 -2.44 3.68
CA THR A 27 13.28 -2.99 3.11
C THR A 27 13.13 -4.46 2.73
N GLU A 28 12.48 -5.27 3.57
CA GLU A 28 12.17 -6.68 3.27
C GLU A 28 11.31 -6.78 1.99
N ILE A 29 10.22 -6.02 1.93
CA ILE A 29 9.33 -6.00 0.75
C ILE A 29 10.09 -5.57 -0.51
N LEU A 30 11.01 -4.59 -0.41
CA LEU A 30 11.79 -4.11 -1.56
C LEU A 30 12.65 -5.22 -2.19
N GLU A 31 13.13 -6.15 -1.38
CA GLU A 31 13.98 -7.28 -1.81
C GLU A 31 13.18 -8.47 -2.33
N GLU A 32 11.86 -8.52 -2.11
CA GLU A 32 11.00 -9.60 -2.56
C GLU A 32 10.94 -9.68 -4.08
N LYS A 33 11.15 -10.89 -4.61
CA LYS A 33 11.00 -11.18 -6.04
C LYS A 33 9.53 -11.22 -6.47
N GLN A 34 8.65 -11.59 -5.56
CA GLN A 34 7.21 -11.67 -5.75
C GLN A 34 6.55 -11.12 -4.50
N VAL A 35 5.96 -9.93 -4.61
CA VAL A 35 5.22 -9.34 -3.51
C VAL A 35 3.84 -10.01 -3.38
N THR A 36 3.35 -10.09 -2.15
CA THR A 36 2.05 -10.68 -1.85
C THR A 36 0.94 -9.62 -1.72
N ILE A 37 -0.31 -10.08 -1.79
CA ILE A 37 -1.49 -9.23 -1.57
C ILE A 37 -1.48 -8.62 -0.16
N GLY A 38 -1.06 -9.38 0.85
CA GLY A 38 -0.94 -8.90 2.22
C GLY A 38 0.11 -7.79 2.40
N GLU A 39 1.21 -7.87 1.67
CA GLU A 39 2.25 -6.82 1.66
C GLU A 39 1.77 -5.55 0.97
N LEU A 40 1.05 -5.67 -0.16
CA LEU A 40 0.41 -4.53 -0.80
C LEU A 40 -0.63 -3.87 0.12
N ALA A 41 -1.47 -4.69 0.77
CA ALA A 41 -2.46 -4.20 1.73
C ALA A 41 -1.81 -3.52 2.94
N TYR A 42 -0.66 -4.04 3.42
CA TYR A 42 0.12 -3.44 4.49
C TYR A 42 0.64 -2.05 4.09
N MET A 43 1.23 -1.92 2.91
CA MET A 43 1.74 -0.64 2.42
C MET A 43 0.63 0.40 2.27
N ALA A 44 -0.49 0.04 1.63
CA ALA A 44 -1.64 0.94 1.46
C ALA A 44 -2.32 1.28 2.80
N GLY A 45 -2.48 0.29 3.68
CA GLY A 45 -3.07 0.46 5.00
C GLY A 45 -2.23 1.34 5.91
N SER A 46 -0.90 1.26 5.81
CA SER A 46 0.03 2.13 6.54
C SER A 46 -0.07 3.59 6.05
N GLU A 47 -0.13 3.80 4.75
CA GLU A 47 -0.25 5.13 4.15
C GLU A 47 -1.55 5.84 4.55
N LEU A 48 -2.64 5.09 4.62
CA LEU A 48 -3.96 5.61 5.03
C LEU A 48 -4.21 5.58 6.55
N ASN A 49 -3.24 5.18 7.35
CA ASN A 49 -3.38 5.00 8.80
C ASN A 49 -4.55 4.05 9.20
N LEU A 50 -4.87 3.07 8.37
CA LEU A 50 -5.92 2.07 8.61
C LEU A 50 -5.46 0.95 9.55
N ILE A 51 -4.17 0.76 9.67
CA ILE A 51 -3.56 -0.30 10.47
C ILE A 51 -2.55 0.30 11.44
N LYS A 52 -2.34 -0.40 12.54
CA LYS A 52 -1.27 -0.06 13.48
C LYS A 52 0.06 -0.54 12.93
N GLU A 53 1.10 0.17 13.27
CA GLU A 53 2.47 -0.27 13.01
C GLU A 53 2.70 -1.68 13.57
N GLY A 54 3.33 -2.55 12.76
CA GLY A 54 3.52 -3.95 13.12
C GLY A 54 2.30 -4.86 12.92
N ALA A 55 1.20 -4.39 12.34
CA ALA A 55 0.06 -5.24 11.99
C ALA A 55 0.48 -6.43 11.12
N SER A 56 -0.20 -7.57 11.27
CA SER A 56 0.02 -8.72 10.39
C SER A 56 -0.49 -8.45 8.98
N TYR A 57 -0.01 -9.19 7.99
CA TYR A 57 -0.50 -9.10 6.62
C TYR A 57 -1.97 -9.50 6.49
N ASP A 58 -2.45 -10.47 7.29
CA ASP A 58 -3.86 -10.84 7.32
C ASP A 58 -4.74 -9.71 7.88
N ALA A 59 -4.30 -9.04 8.95
CA ALA A 59 -5.01 -7.88 9.50
C ALA A 59 -5.03 -6.71 8.51
N SER A 60 -3.93 -6.51 7.78
CA SER A 60 -3.82 -5.48 6.75
C SER A 60 -4.74 -5.77 5.56
N LEU A 61 -4.79 -7.03 5.12
CA LEU A 61 -5.71 -7.49 4.09
C LEU A 61 -7.18 -7.24 4.51
N GLN A 62 -7.54 -7.62 5.73
CA GLN A 62 -8.89 -7.42 6.23
C GLN A 62 -9.26 -5.93 6.26
N ALA A 63 -8.38 -5.07 6.77
CA ALA A 63 -8.61 -3.62 6.77
C ALA A 63 -8.77 -3.05 5.37
N ALA A 64 -7.97 -3.53 4.39
CA ALA A 64 -8.07 -3.10 3.00
C ALA A 64 -9.38 -3.56 2.33
N VAL A 65 -9.89 -4.74 2.68
CA VAL A 65 -11.19 -5.23 2.21
C VAL A 65 -12.34 -4.45 2.84
N ASP A 66 -12.31 -4.23 4.15
CA ASP A 66 -13.35 -3.52 4.90
C ASP A 66 -13.51 -2.07 4.43
N THR A 67 -12.42 -1.45 4.01
CA THR A 67 -12.41 -0.07 3.46
C THR A 67 -12.63 0.00 1.95
N GLY A 68 -12.74 -1.15 1.27
CA GLY A 68 -12.98 -1.23 -0.17
C GLY A 68 -11.75 -0.88 -1.04
N ILE A 69 -10.56 -0.79 -0.45
CA ILE A 69 -9.30 -0.58 -1.17
C ILE A 69 -8.93 -1.84 -1.94
N LEU A 70 -9.32 -3.00 -1.44
CA LEU A 70 -9.13 -4.29 -2.08
C LEU A 70 -10.46 -5.05 -2.14
N LYS A 71 -10.61 -5.92 -3.14
CA LYS A 71 -11.76 -6.83 -3.23
C LYS A 71 -11.57 -8.02 -2.30
N ALA A 72 -12.67 -8.54 -1.76
CA ALA A 72 -12.67 -9.80 -1.02
C ALA A 72 -12.31 -10.99 -1.93
N GLY A 73 -11.83 -12.07 -1.33
CA GLY A 73 -11.52 -13.33 -2.02
C GLY A 73 -10.04 -13.61 -2.24
N HIS A 74 -9.15 -12.79 -1.70
CA HIS A 74 -7.71 -13.02 -1.69
C HIS A 74 -7.25 -13.55 -0.32
N ASN A 75 -6.13 -14.30 -0.32
CA ASN A 75 -5.36 -14.60 0.88
C ASN A 75 -4.16 -13.65 0.96
N ALA A 76 -3.69 -13.37 2.18
CA ALA A 76 -2.55 -12.47 2.37
C ALA A 76 -1.26 -12.99 1.68
N SER A 77 -1.13 -14.31 1.54
CA SER A 77 0.01 -14.97 0.88
C SER A 77 -0.11 -15.11 -0.64
N ASP A 78 -1.24 -14.73 -1.24
CA ASP A 78 -1.42 -14.80 -2.68
C ASP A 78 -0.42 -13.86 -3.38
N PRO A 79 0.26 -14.28 -4.47
CA PRO A 79 1.12 -13.39 -5.25
C PRO A 79 0.31 -12.23 -5.84
N ALA A 80 0.82 -11.02 -5.75
CA ALA A 80 0.18 -9.84 -6.29
C ALA A 80 0.54 -9.61 -7.76
N THR A 81 -0.44 -9.19 -8.55
CA THR A 81 -0.25 -8.82 -9.95
C THR A 81 -0.31 -7.31 -10.16
N TYR A 82 0.06 -6.86 -11.36
CA TYR A 82 -0.12 -5.44 -11.72
C TYR A 82 -1.57 -4.96 -11.63
N ALA A 83 -2.55 -5.84 -11.87
CA ALA A 83 -3.95 -5.47 -11.79
C ALA A 83 -4.38 -5.17 -10.34
N GLU A 84 -3.96 -5.99 -9.38
CA GLU A 84 -4.21 -5.75 -7.95
C GLU A 84 -3.45 -4.52 -7.44
N LEU A 85 -2.17 -4.38 -7.80
CA LEU A 85 -1.40 -3.17 -7.48
C LEU A 85 -2.12 -1.92 -7.97
N ALA A 86 -2.54 -1.91 -9.24
CA ALA A 86 -3.23 -0.77 -9.83
C ALA A 86 -4.55 -0.47 -9.15
N PHE A 87 -5.29 -1.51 -8.76
CA PHE A 87 -6.56 -1.34 -8.06
C PHE A 87 -6.35 -0.71 -6.69
N ILE A 88 -5.42 -1.26 -5.89
CA ILE A 88 -5.06 -0.73 -4.57
C ILE A 88 -4.59 0.72 -4.69
N CYS A 89 -3.64 1.02 -5.59
CA CYS A 89 -3.15 2.38 -5.81
C CYS A 89 -4.27 3.35 -6.19
N SER A 90 -5.15 2.95 -7.12
CA SER A 90 -6.25 3.81 -7.57
C SER A 90 -7.24 4.12 -6.45
N LYS A 91 -7.47 3.17 -5.55
CA LYS A 91 -8.36 3.36 -4.39
C LYS A 91 -7.72 4.18 -3.28
N THR A 92 -6.45 3.89 -2.97
CA THR A 92 -5.70 4.57 -1.90
C THR A 92 -5.56 6.07 -2.19
N TRP A 93 -5.18 6.43 -3.42
CA TRP A 93 -4.98 7.84 -3.81
C TRP A 93 -6.14 8.43 -4.61
N LYS A 94 -7.33 7.82 -4.57
CA LYS A 94 -8.56 8.29 -5.23
C LYS A 94 -8.37 8.66 -6.71
N VAL A 95 -7.55 7.88 -7.43
CA VAL A 95 -7.23 8.12 -8.85
C VAL A 95 -8.43 7.73 -9.72
N GLU A 96 -9.53 8.48 -9.60
CA GLU A 96 -10.81 8.13 -10.21
C GLU A 96 -11.11 8.92 -11.48
N LYS A 97 -10.11 9.15 -12.35
CA LYS A 97 -10.29 9.95 -13.58
C LYS A 97 -11.00 9.19 -14.73
N SER A 98 -11.09 7.84 -14.66
CA SER A 98 -11.73 7.03 -15.70
C SER A 98 -13.19 6.71 -15.37
N LEU A 99 -14.12 7.09 -16.25
CA LEU A 99 -15.54 6.72 -16.16
C LEU A 99 -15.73 5.20 -16.08
N PHE A 100 -14.96 4.43 -16.84
CA PHE A 100 -15.04 2.96 -16.83
C PHE A 100 -14.58 2.36 -15.51
N PHE A 101 -13.57 2.92 -14.89
CA PHE A 101 -13.16 2.47 -13.55
C PHE A 101 -14.24 2.77 -12.50
N LYS A 102 -14.84 3.97 -12.53
CA LYS A 102 -15.96 4.34 -11.64
C LYS A 102 -17.17 3.42 -11.80
N LEU A 103 -17.54 3.07 -13.03
CA LEU A 103 -18.69 2.23 -13.32
C LEU A 103 -18.47 0.76 -12.97
N THR A 104 -17.28 0.21 -13.26
CA THR A 104 -17.03 -1.22 -13.15
C THR A 104 -16.32 -1.62 -11.87
N ASN A 105 -15.62 -0.68 -11.23
CA ASN A 105 -14.76 -0.93 -10.07
C ASN A 105 -13.83 -2.14 -10.31
N SER A 106 -13.19 -2.19 -11.49
CA SER A 106 -12.43 -3.34 -11.98
C SER A 106 -10.92 -3.11 -11.93
N PRO A 107 -10.12 -4.08 -11.41
CA PRO A 107 -8.66 -4.01 -11.44
C PRO A 107 -8.07 -3.78 -12.83
N ARG A 108 -8.70 -4.34 -13.87
CA ARG A 108 -8.26 -4.17 -15.26
C ARG A 108 -8.37 -2.71 -15.74
N TYR A 109 -9.42 -1.99 -15.35
CA TYR A 109 -9.57 -0.58 -15.71
C TYR A 109 -8.68 0.33 -14.87
N ALA A 110 -8.46 0.01 -13.59
CA ALA A 110 -7.46 0.66 -12.77
C ALA A 110 -6.07 0.55 -13.40
N PHE A 111 -5.69 -0.65 -13.85
CA PHE A 111 -4.43 -0.90 -14.52
C PHE A 111 -4.26 -0.03 -15.78
N LYS A 112 -5.25 -0.02 -16.69
CA LYS A 112 -5.21 0.82 -17.89
C LYS A 112 -5.09 2.30 -17.57
N GLN A 113 -5.76 2.75 -16.53
CA GLN A 113 -5.68 4.14 -16.08
C GLN A 113 -4.28 4.49 -15.58
N LEU A 114 -3.67 3.67 -14.72
CA LEU A 114 -2.31 3.93 -14.23
C LEU A 114 -1.25 3.81 -15.34
N GLN A 115 -1.49 2.97 -16.36
CA GLN A 115 -0.65 2.97 -17.56
C GLN A 115 -0.75 4.31 -18.31
N SER A 116 -1.95 4.82 -18.54
CA SER A 116 -2.15 6.09 -19.25
C SER A 116 -1.57 7.29 -18.50
N LEU A 117 -1.47 7.20 -17.18
CA LEU A 117 -0.86 8.20 -16.30
C LEU A 117 0.66 8.04 -16.15
N GLY A 118 1.24 6.99 -16.74
CA GLY A 118 2.68 6.71 -16.69
C GLY A 118 3.18 6.22 -15.32
N VAL A 119 2.28 5.75 -14.45
CA VAL A 119 2.64 5.11 -13.17
C VAL A 119 3.08 3.66 -13.40
N ILE A 120 2.40 2.97 -14.31
CA ILE A 120 2.74 1.61 -14.73
C ILE A 120 3.24 1.66 -16.18
N SER A 121 4.28 0.87 -16.48
CA SER A 121 4.83 0.77 -17.83
C SER A 121 3.78 0.34 -18.86
N SER A 122 3.82 0.94 -20.05
CA SER A 122 2.95 0.58 -21.17
C SER A 122 3.12 -0.88 -21.64
N ASN A 123 4.27 -1.50 -21.36
CA ASN A 123 4.59 -2.87 -21.74
C ASN A 123 4.23 -3.90 -20.65
N ALA A 124 3.71 -3.47 -19.50
CA ALA A 124 3.33 -4.37 -18.43
C ALA A 124 2.06 -5.14 -18.79
N ASP A 125 1.96 -6.39 -18.32
CA ASP A 125 0.76 -7.23 -18.41
C ASP A 125 0.01 -7.20 -17.09
N PRO A 126 -1.32 -6.98 -17.08
CA PRO A 126 -2.11 -6.90 -15.84
C PRO A 126 -2.05 -8.18 -15.00
N SER A 127 -1.84 -9.35 -15.60
CA SER A 127 -1.76 -10.65 -14.92
C SER A 127 -0.36 -11.02 -14.45
N GLN A 128 0.66 -10.24 -14.81
CA GLN A 128 2.03 -10.50 -14.40
C GLN A 128 2.22 -10.26 -12.91
N ILE A 129 2.84 -11.24 -12.23
CA ILE A 129 3.26 -11.11 -10.83
C ILE A 129 4.36 -10.06 -10.72
N ILE A 130 4.29 -9.24 -9.69
CA ILE A 130 5.18 -8.10 -9.48
C ILE A 130 6.20 -8.33 -8.36
N SER A 131 7.36 -7.68 -8.47
CA SER A 131 8.35 -7.64 -7.40
C SER A 131 8.06 -6.51 -6.41
N GLY A 132 8.65 -6.59 -5.22
CA GLY A 132 8.57 -5.53 -4.22
C GLY A 132 9.08 -4.19 -4.74
N ARG A 133 10.15 -4.19 -5.51
CA ARG A 133 10.68 -2.99 -6.18
C ARG A 133 9.65 -2.35 -7.12
N THR A 134 8.96 -3.17 -7.90
CA THR A 134 7.90 -2.70 -8.80
C THR A 134 6.74 -2.09 -8.03
N ALA A 135 6.31 -2.75 -6.94
CA ALA A 135 5.23 -2.25 -6.07
C ALA A 135 5.60 -0.90 -5.44
N LEU A 136 6.79 -0.81 -4.83
CA LEU A 136 7.25 0.42 -4.19
C LEU A 136 7.44 1.57 -5.18
N ASN A 137 7.96 1.32 -6.37
CA ASN A 137 8.08 2.35 -7.41
C ASN A 137 6.71 2.90 -7.83
N ALA A 138 5.71 2.03 -8.02
CA ALA A 138 4.37 2.46 -8.39
C ALA A 138 3.68 3.24 -7.25
N ILE A 139 3.83 2.78 -6.01
CA ILE A 139 3.32 3.47 -4.81
C ILE A 139 3.97 4.85 -4.69
N SER A 140 5.29 4.95 -4.78
CA SER A 140 6.00 6.23 -4.73
C SER A 140 5.55 7.20 -5.83
N ALA A 141 5.35 6.69 -7.05
CA ALA A 141 4.82 7.50 -8.16
C ALA A 141 3.38 7.97 -7.90
N CYS A 142 2.56 7.17 -7.22
CA CYS A 142 1.21 7.58 -6.82
C CYS A 142 1.24 8.65 -5.73
N ILE A 143 2.10 8.50 -4.72
CA ILE A 143 2.30 9.52 -3.67
C ILE A 143 2.74 10.84 -4.29
N GLU A 144 3.73 10.81 -5.18
CA GLU A 144 4.25 12.01 -5.84
C GLU A 144 3.18 12.72 -6.69
N LYS A 145 2.38 11.94 -7.45
CA LYS A 145 1.41 12.52 -8.39
C LYS A 145 0.07 12.90 -7.75
N PHE A 146 -0.35 12.20 -6.70
CA PHE A 146 -1.71 12.30 -6.16
C PHE A 146 -1.75 12.52 -4.65
N GLY A 147 -0.63 12.35 -3.92
CA GLY A 147 -0.57 12.47 -2.47
C GLY A 147 -0.91 13.88 -1.95
N ALA A 148 -0.63 14.92 -2.73
CA ALA A 148 -0.91 16.31 -2.37
C ALA A 148 -2.40 16.70 -2.53
N GLU A 149 -3.18 15.96 -3.34
CA GLU A 149 -4.60 16.26 -3.61
C GLU A 149 -5.55 15.66 -2.55
N GLY A 150 -5.06 14.82 -1.64
CA GLY A 150 -5.85 14.16 -0.59
C GLY A 150 -6.01 14.94 0.72
N GLY A 151 -5.41 16.12 0.82
CA GLY A 151 -5.34 16.91 2.05
C GLY A 151 -6.28 18.13 2.14
N GLU A 152 -7.13 18.37 1.14
CA GLU A 152 -8.09 19.48 1.15
C GLU A 152 -9.53 18.97 1.00
N GLU A 153 -10.11 18.49 2.11
CA GLU A 153 -11.56 18.51 2.36
C GLU A 153 -11.80 18.65 3.86
#